data_cc1a0729db4ba0df81ce38b7a1071237
#
_entry.id   cc1a0729db4ba0df81ce38b7a1071237
#
_cell.length_a   1.000
_cell.length_b   1.000
_cell.length_c   1.000
_cell.angle_alpha   90.00
_cell.angle_beta   90.00
_cell.angle_gamma   90.00
#
_symmetry.space_group_name_H-M   'P 1'
#
loop_
_entity.id
_entity.type
_entity.pdbx_description
1 polymer ?
#
loop_
_entity_poly.entity_id
_entity_poly.type
_entity_poly.pdbx_seq_one_letter_code
_entity_poly.pdbx_strand_id
1 'polypeptide(L)'
;MSSHAHADHAAGQSLNALALSATIHCLTGCAIGEVLGMVIGTALELSDFKTIVLSIVLAFFFGYSLTSLPLLRSGLALAAVVPLALASDTISITIMEIVDNAIMLAIPGAMEAGLADFLFWGSLAVSLLIAGVAAYPANRYLIARGRGHAVVHAHH
;
A
#
# COMPACT_ATOMS: atom_id res chain seq x y z
N MET A 1 4.24 -1.60 -43.18
CA MET A 1 3.28 -0.68 -42.52
C MET A 1 2.63 -1.35 -41.33
N SER A 2 3.40 -1.75 -40.34
CA SER A 2 2.84 -2.40 -39.12
C SER A 2 3.64 -2.11 -37.84
N SER A 3 4.44 -1.03 -37.80
CA SER A 3 5.27 -0.73 -36.61
C SER A 3 4.74 0.38 -35.70
N HIS A 4 3.60 0.97 -36.01
CA HIS A 4 3.06 2.09 -35.23
C HIS A 4 1.95 1.72 -34.25
N ALA A 5 1.41 0.48 -34.29
CA ALA A 5 0.30 0.07 -33.44
C ALA A 5 0.70 -0.35 -32.01
N HIS A 6 1.98 -0.67 -31.77
CA HIS A 6 2.43 -1.11 -30.43
C HIS A 6 3.00 0.02 -29.57
N ALA A 7 3.27 1.20 -30.13
CA ALA A 7 3.75 2.36 -29.37
C ALA A 7 2.62 3.15 -28.68
N ASP A 8 1.39 3.06 -29.21
CA ASP A 8 0.25 3.84 -28.69
C ASP A 8 -0.39 3.24 -27.41
N HIS A 9 -0.14 1.97 -27.10
CA HIS A 9 -0.70 1.37 -25.88
C HIS A 9 0.08 1.68 -24.61
N ALA A 10 1.32 2.12 -24.70
CA ALA A 10 2.14 2.51 -23.55
C ALA A 10 1.96 4.00 -23.17
N ALA A 11 1.43 4.83 -24.05
CA ALA A 11 1.27 6.28 -23.84
C ALA A 11 -0.10 6.70 -23.28
N GLY A 12 -1.00 5.77 -22.93
CA GLY A 12 -2.42 6.06 -22.73
C GLY A 12 -3.03 5.70 -21.38
N GLN A 13 -2.25 5.37 -20.35
CA GLN A 13 -2.88 5.21 -19.04
C GLN A 13 -3.28 6.58 -18.49
N SER A 14 -4.60 6.76 -18.27
CA SER A 14 -5.09 7.99 -17.65
C SER A 14 -4.50 8.18 -16.26
N LEU A 15 -4.32 9.44 -15.83
CA LEU A 15 -3.86 9.78 -14.48
C LEU A 15 -4.68 9.04 -13.38
N ASN A 16 -5.97 8.88 -13.62
CA ASN A 16 -6.85 8.18 -12.68
C ASN A 16 -6.55 6.67 -12.62
N ALA A 17 -6.25 6.03 -13.74
CA ALA A 17 -5.87 4.62 -13.78
C ALA A 17 -4.54 4.38 -13.06
N LEU A 18 -3.55 5.26 -13.26
CA LEU A 18 -2.28 5.21 -12.55
C LEU A 18 -2.46 5.41 -11.05
N ALA A 19 -3.28 6.38 -10.64
CA ALA A 19 -3.57 6.64 -9.23
C ALA A 19 -4.29 5.46 -8.57
N LEU A 20 -5.24 4.84 -9.26
CA LEU A 20 -5.92 3.64 -8.78
C LEU A 20 -4.96 2.47 -8.62
N SER A 21 -4.12 2.23 -9.62
CA SER A 21 -3.10 1.16 -9.57
C SER A 21 -2.14 1.35 -8.40
N ALA A 22 -1.65 2.58 -8.19
CA ALA A 22 -0.79 2.92 -7.07
C ALA A 22 -1.49 2.68 -5.72
N THR A 23 -2.76 3.09 -5.61
CA THR A 23 -3.56 2.90 -4.39
C THR A 23 -3.76 1.42 -4.08
N ILE A 24 -4.10 0.59 -5.06
CA ILE A 24 -4.25 -0.86 -4.89
C ILE A 24 -2.93 -1.50 -4.46
N HIS A 25 -1.83 -1.06 -5.04
CA HIS A 25 -0.49 -1.56 -4.71
C HIS A 25 -0.13 -1.29 -3.24
N CYS A 26 -0.24 -0.04 -2.80
CA CYS A 26 0.00 0.32 -1.40
C CYS A 26 -0.98 -0.40 -0.45
N LEU A 27 -2.26 -0.50 -0.83
CA LEU A 27 -3.30 -1.20 -0.07
C LEU A 27 -2.96 -2.68 0.12
N THR A 28 -2.39 -3.33 -0.89
CA THR A 28 -1.94 -4.72 -0.79
C THR A 28 -0.83 -4.87 0.24
N GLY A 29 0.15 -3.96 0.25
CA GLY A 29 1.21 -3.93 1.25
C GLY A 29 0.67 -3.74 2.67
N CYS A 30 -0.25 -2.79 2.87
CA CYS A 30 -0.92 -2.55 4.15
C CYS A 30 -1.71 -3.79 4.60
N ALA A 31 -2.51 -4.40 3.74
CA ALA A 31 -3.29 -5.59 4.07
C ALA A 31 -2.40 -6.76 4.51
N ILE A 32 -1.28 -6.99 3.82
CA ILE A 32 -0.31 -8.03 4.22
C ILE A 32 0.28 -7.70 5.60
N GLY A 33 0.67 -6.45 5.83
CA GLY A 33 1.23 -5.98 7.09
C GLY A 33 0.26 -6.15 8.26
N GLU A 34 -0.99 -5.75 8.06
CA GLU A 34 -2.05 -5.87 9.07
C GLU A 34 -2.32 -7.33 9.44
N VAL A 35 -2.54 -8.19 8.46
CA VAL A 35 -2.81 -9.62 8.71
C VAL A 35 -1.64 -10.29 9.42
N LEU A 36 -0.40 -10.07 8.95
CA LEU A 36 0.78 -10.64 9.60
C LEU A 36 1.04 -10.06 10.99
N GLY A 37 0.82 -8.76 11.17
CA GLY A 37 0.91 -8.12 12.47
C GLY A 37 -0.05 -8.72 13.48
N MET A 38 -1.30 -8.97 13.09
CA MET A 38 -2.29 -9.64 13.93
C MET A 38 -1.93 -11.09 14.22
N VAL A 39 -1.47 -11.85 13.22
CA VAL A 39 -1.02 -13.24 13.42
C VAL A 39 0.12 -13.31 14.44
N ILE A 40 1.14 -12.49 14.26
CA ILE A 40 2.32 -12.46 15.14
C ILE A 40 1.94 -11.89 16.51
N GLY A 41 1.15 -10.82 16.55
CA GLY A 41 0.69 -10.19 17.78
C GLY A 41 -0.10 -11.15 18.66
N THR A 42 -1.03 -11.89 18.05
CA THR A 42 -1.81 -12.92 18.73
C THR A 42 -0.92 -14.09 19.20
N ALA A 43 -0.02 -14.57 18.34
CA ALA A 43 0.86 -15.69 18.69
C ALA A 43 1.85 -15.38 19.83
N LEU A 44 2.24 -14.11 19.95
CA LEU A 44 3.17 -13.63 20.99
C LEU A 44 2.44 -12.94 22.17
N GLU A 45 1.13 -12.96 22.20
CA GLU A 45 0.28 -12.32 23.24
C GLU A 45 0.66 -10.84 23.46
N LEU A 46 0.89 -10.11 22.37
CA LEU A 46 1.24 -8.70 22.43
C LEU A 46 0.01 -7.85 22.80
N SER A 47 0.25 -6.72 23.49
CA SER A 47 -0.81 -5.73 23.69
C SER A 47 -1.21 -5.09 22.36
N ASP A 48 -2.44 -4.54 22.27
CA ASP A 48 -2.97 -3.89 21.07
C ASP A 48 -2.02 -2.85 20.51
N PHE A 49 -1.44 -2.01 21.36
CA PHE A 49 -0.47 -1.00 20.94
C PHE A 49 0.75 -1.63 20.23
N LYS A 50 1.31 -2.71 20.81
CA LYS A 50 2.47 -3.39 20.20
C LYS A 50 2.09 -4.08 18.89
N THR A 51 0.89 -4.65 18.83
CA THR A 51 0.36 -5.27 17.61
C THR A 51 0.18 -4.23 16.50
N ILE A 52 -0.43 -3.07 16.81
CA ILE A 52 -0.57 -1.96 15.87
C ILE A 52 0.79 -1.48 15.35
N VAL A 53 1.75 -1.24 16.24
CA VAL A 53 3.10 -0.81 15.84
C VAL A 53 3.76 -1.84 14.93
N LEU A 54 3.63 -3.13 15.25
CA LEU A 54 4.16 -4.21 14.43
C LEU A 54 3.49 -4.26 13.05
N SER A 55 2.16 -4.13 12.99
CA SER A 55 1.40 -4.09 11.73
C SER A 55 1.86 -2.93 10.84
N ILE A 56 2.01 -1.72 11.41
CA ILE A 56 2.49 -0.55 10.67
C ILE A 56 3.91 -0.80 10.12
N VAL A 57 4.83 -1.31 10.92
CA VAL A 57 6.19 -1.62 10.46
C VAL A 57 6.16 -2.62 9.31
N LEU A 58 5.34 -3.67 9.42
CA LEU A 58 5.18 -4.67 8.37
C LEU A 58 4.51 -4.09 7.11
N ALA A 59 3.53 -3.21 7.26
CA ALA A 59 2.88 -2.53 6.13
C ALA A 59 3.88 -1.71 5.31
N PHE A 60 4.73 -0.94 5.97
CA PHE A 60 5.82 -0.22 5.30
C PHE A 60 6.84 -1.16 4.66
N PHE A 61 7.24 -2.21 5.37
CA PHE A 61 8.17 -3.20 4.85
C PHE A 61 7.65 -3.86 3.57
N PHE A 62 6.40 -4.35 3.58
CA PHE A 62 5.80 -4.98 2.41
C PHE A 62 5.47 -3.99 1.31
N GLY A 63 4.98 -2.80 1.65
CA GLY A 63 4.74 -1.74 0.67
C GLY A 63 6.00 -1.38 -0.10
N TYR A 64 7.08 -1.05 0.58
CA TYR A 64 8.36 -0.76 -0.08
C TYR A 64 8.94 -1.97 -0.83
N SER A 65 8.78 -3.18 -0.29
CA SER A 65 9.26 -4.40 -0.94
C SER A 65 8.54 -4.66 -2.26
N LEU A 66 7.22 -4.50 -2.28
CA LEU A 66 6.40 -4.67 -3.48
C LEU A 66 6.76 -3.66 -4.57
N THR A 67 7.09 -2.42 -4.20
CA THR A 67 7.56 -1.40 -5.15
C THR A 67 9.00 -1.65 -5.59
N SER A 68 9.87 -2.00 -4.64
CA SER A 68 11.32 -2.14 -4.91
C SER A 68 11.65 -3.39 -5.73
N LEU A 69 10.96 -4.50 -5.50
CA LEU A 69 11.30 -5.79 -6.13
C LEU A 69 11.22 -5.77 -7.66
N PRO A 70 10.17 -5.25 -8.30
CA PRO A 70 10.11 -5.11 -9.75
C PRO A 70 11.23 -4.21 -10.30
N LEU A 71 11.54 -3.11 -9.60
CA LEU A 71 12.59 -2.17 -9.99
C LEU A 71 13.98 -2.82 -9.95
N LEU A 72 14.28 -3.59 -8.91
CA LEU A 72 15.52 -4.36 -8.81
C LEU A 72 15.62 -5.42 -9.91
N ARG A 73 14.51 -6.10 -10.21
CA ARG A 73 14.45 -7.09 -11.30
C ARG A 73 14.65 -6.48 -12.68
N SER A 74 14.30 -5.20 -12.86
CA SER A 74 14.57 -4.47 -14.11
C SER A 74 16.04 -4.03 -14.26
N GLY A 75 16.88 -4.32 -13.27
CA GLY A 75 18.32 -4.03 -13.30
C GLY A 75 18.72 -2.70 -12.69
N LEU A 76 17.78 -1.98 -12.04
CA LEU A 76 18.12 -0.75 -11.33
C LEU A 76 18.95 -1.04 -10.08
N ALA A 77 19.93 -0.19 -9.81
CA ALA A 77 20.74 -0.29 -8.61
C ALA A 77 19.92 0.03 -7.34
N LEU A 78 20.20 -0.64 -6.24
CA LEU A 78 19.53 -0.42 -4.96
C LEU A 78 19.54 1.05 -4.54
N ALA A 79 20.63 1.76 -4.77
CA ALA A 79 20.77 3.18 -4.46
C ALA A 79 19.78 4.08 -5.21
N ALA A 80 19.29 3.64 -6.38
CA ALA A 80 18.27 4.35 -7.14
C ALA A 80 16.86 3.90 -6.73
N VAL A 81 16.68 2.61 -6.41
CA VAL A 81 15.39 2.02 -6.05
C VAL A 81 14.86 2.54 -4.72
N VAL A 82 15.70 2.62 -3.69
CA VAL A 82 15.28 3.04 -2.34
C VAL A 82 14.66 4.44 -2.34
N PRO A 83 15.28 5.50 -2.85
CA PRO A 83 14.66 6.83 -2.86
C PRO A 83 13.39 6.89 -3.72
N LEU A 84 13.29 6.10 -4.80
CA LEU A 84 12.08 6.03 -5.61
C LEU A 84 10.91 5.41 -4.82
N ALA A 85 11.13 4.27 -4.16
CA ALA A 85 10.13 3.63 -3.33
C ALA A 85 9.69 4.54 -2.17
N LEU A 86 10.64 5.17 -1.48
CA LEU A 86 10.33 6.12 -0.42
C LEU A 86 9.50 7.30 -0.92
N ALA A 87 9.84 7.88 -2.06
CA ALA A 87 9.13 9.03 -2.62
C ALA A 87 7.72 8.67 -3.10
N SER A 88 7.52 7.45 -3.60
CA SER A 88 6.21 7.01 -4.12
C SER A 88 5.24 6.57 -3.03
N ASP A 89 5.73 5.87 -2.02
CA ASP A 89 4.85 5.07 -1.14
C ASP A 89 4.65 5.66 0.25
N THR A 90 5.65 6.42 0.79
CA THR A 90 5.60 6.87 2.19
C THR A 90 4.32 7.62 2.54
N ILE A 91 3.93 8.60 1.74
CA ILE A 91 2.74 9.42 2.01
C ILE A 91 1.47 8.56 1.91
N SER A 92 1.38 7.74 0.88
CA SER A 92 0.23 6.88 0.66
C SER A 92 0.03 5.88 1.81
N ILE A 93 1.08 5.13 2.15
CA ILE A 93 1.04 4.16 3.24
C ILE A 93 0.74 4.85 4.57
N THR A 94 1.35 6.00 4.84
CA THR A 94 1.08 6.77 6.08
C THR A 94 -0.40 7.15 6.21
N ILE A 95 -1.02 7.64 5.14
CA ILE A 95 -2.45 7.96 5.13
C ILE A 95 -3.28 6.70 5.38
N MET A 96 -2.95 5.60 4.68
CA MET A 96 -3.66 4.33 4.83
C MET A 96 -3.58 3.81 6.26
N GLU A 97 -2.39 3.78 6.85
CA GLU A 97 -2.19 3.29 8.21
C GLU A 97 -2.92 4.13 9.26
N ILE A 98 -2.90 5.47 9.12
CA ILE A 98 -3.63 6.36 10.05
C ILE A 98 -5.14 6.09 9.96
N VAL A 99 -5.68 6.02 8.75
CA VAL A 99 -7.14 5.85 8.53
C VAL A 99 -7.57 4.45 8.94
N ASP A 100 -6.84 3.42 8.52
CA ASP A 100 -7.15 2.03 8.83
C ASP A 100 -7.16 1.79 10.33
N ASN A 101 -6.07 2.11 11.03
CA ASN A 101 -5.99 1.92 12.47
C ASN A 101 -7.02 2.75 13.25
N ALA A 102 -7.31 3.98 12.81
CA ALA A 102 -8.35 4.80 13.42
C ALA A 102 -9.73 4.14 13.30
N ILE A 103 -10.05 3.54 12.17
CA ILE A 103 -11.33 2.84 11.96
C ILE A 103 -11.37 1.53 12.76
N MET A 104 -10.30 0.74 12.74
CA MET A 104 -10.22 -0.49 13.53
C MET A 104 -10.40 -0.23 15.01
N LEU A 105 -9.83 0.85 15.55
CA LEU A 105 -10.02 1.27 16.94
C LEU A 105 -11.44 1.81 17.22
N ALA A 106 -12.08 2.40 16.21
CA ALA A 106 -13.44 2.95 16.35
C ALA A 106 -14.54 1.88 16.30
N ILE A 107 -14.28 0.72 15.69
CA ILE A 107 -15.24 -0.39 15.61
C ILE A 107 -15.16 -1.19 16.92
N PRO A 108 -16.25 -1.23 17.73
CA PRO A 108 -16.23 -1.97 19.00
C PRO A 108 -15.93 -3.45 18.79
N GLY A 109 -14.94 -3.98 19.50
CA GLY A 109 -14.56 -5.38 19.45
C GLY A 109 -13.69 -5.80 18.26
N ALA A 110 -13.36 -4.88 17.33
CA ALA A 110 -12.55 -5.23 16.18
C ALA A 110 -11.11 -5.62 16.56
N MET A 111 -10.53 -4.96 17.54
CA MET A 111 -9.17 -5.25 18.03
C MET A 111 -9.10 -6.54 18.86
N GLU A 112 -10.19 -6.88 19.57
CA GLU A 112 -10.30 -8.11 20.35
C GLU A 112 -10.72 -9.30 19.52
N ALA A 113 -11.23 -9.08 18.30
CA ALA A 113 -11.69 -10.11 17.40
C ALA A 113 -10.50 -10.96 16.91
N GLY A 114 -10.60 -12.26 17.06
CA GLY A 114 -9.59 -13.20 16.60
C GLY A 114 -9.65 -13.40 15.09
N LEU A 115 -8.59 -14.00 14.53
CA LEU A 115 -8.50 -14.31 13.10
C LEU A 115 -9.61 -15.28 12.61
N ALA A 116 -10.31 -15.98 13.52
CA ALA A 116 -11.46 -16.83 13.20
C ALA A 116 -12.79 -16.05 13.16
N ASP A 117 -12.81 -14.80 13.60
CA ASP A 117 -14.03 -14.01 13.71
C ASP A 117 -14.33 -13.21 12.44
N PHE A 118 -15.58 -13.26 12.00
CA PHE A 118 -16.04 -12.41 10.89
C PHE A 118 -15.92 -10.90 11.17
N LEU A 119 -15.99 -10.52 12.45
CA LEU A 119 -15.83 -9.11 12.85
C LEU A 119 -14.44 -8.59 12.50
N PHE A 120 -13.38 -9.38 12.71
CA PHE A 120 -12.03 -9.01 12.31
C PHE A 120 -11.94 -8.75 10.80
N TRP A 121 -12.32 -9.72 10.00
CA TRP A 121 -12.21 -9.62 8.53
C TRP A 121 -13.12 -8.54 7.93
N GLY A 122 -14.34 -8.40 8.47
CA GLY A 122 -15.28 -7.36 8.05
C GLY A 122 -14.77 -5.95 8.39
N SER A 123 -14.27 -5.77 9.60
CA SER A 123 -13.68 -4.49 10.04
C SER A 123 -12.44 -4.15 9.21
N LEU A 124 -11.53 -5.10 9.01
CA LEU A 124 -10.33 -4.92 8.20
C LEU A 124 -10.69 -4.57 6.74
N ALA A 125 -11.65 -5.27 6.13
CA ALA A 125 -12.06 -4.96 4.76
C ALA A 125 -12.65 -3.54 4.64
N VAL A 126 -13.50 -3.13 5.57
CA VAL A 126 -14.10 -1.79 5.59
C VAL A 126 -13.04 -0.73 5.82
N SER A 127 -12.17 -0.92 6.82
CA SER A 127 -11.10 0.04 7.14
C SER A 127 -10.13 0.23 5.97
N LEU A 128 -9.69 -0.84 5.33
CA LEU A 128 -8.81 -0.80 4.17
C LEU A 128 -9.48 -0.13 2.96
N LEU A 129 -10.78 -0.39 2.71
CA LEU A 129 -11.50 0.30 1.64
C LEU A 129 -11.55 1.81 1.86
N ILE A 130 -11.87 2.24 3.07
CA ILE A 130 -11.91 3.67 3.43
C ILE A 130 -10.51 4.27 3.39
N ALA A 131 -9.50 3.57 3.88
CA ALA A 131 -8.10 3.98 3.81
C ALA A 131 -7.64 4.16 2.35
N GLY A 132 -8.01 3.24 1.46
CA GLY A 132 -7.74 3.34 0.03
C GLY A 132 -8.40 4.56 -0.61
N VAL A 133 -9.66 4.82 -0.30
CA VAL A 133 -10.37 6.01 -0.78
C VAL A 133 -9.70 7.29 -0.28
N ALA A 134 -9.24 7.32 0.98
CA ALA A 134 -8.55 8.47 1.56
C ALA A 134 -7.16 8.70 0.93
N ALA A 135 -6.42 7.63 0.61
CA ALA A 135 -5.09 7.72 0.00
C ALA A 135 -5.13 8.01 -1.52
N TYR A 136 -6.22 7.68 -2.20
CA TYR A 136 -6.34 7.87 -3.65
C TYR A 136 -6.06 9.30 -4.12
N PRO A 137 -6.65 10.38 -3.55
CA PRO A 137 -6.35 11.73 -3.98
C PRO A 137 -4.89 12.14 -3.74
N ALA A 138 -4.26 11.64 -2.69
CA ALA A 138 -2.84 11.87 -2.43
C ALA A 138 -1.98 11.20 -3.51
N ASN A 139 -2.25 9.95 -3.87
CA ASN A 139 -1.57 9.25 -4.95
C ASN A 139 -1.75 9.97 -6.30
N ARG A 140 -2.98 10.39 -6.59
CA ARG A 140 -3.27 11.14 -7.82
C ARG A 140 -2.50 12.47 -7.88
N TYR A 141 -2.42 13.19 -6.77
CA TYR A 141 -1.66 14.43 -6.67
C TYR A 141 -0.15 14.20 -6.85
N LEU A 142 0.41 13.19 -6.19
CA LEU A 142 1.84 12.85 -6.29
C LEU A 142 2.23 12.45 -7.71
N ILE A 143 1.41 11.64 -8.37
CA ILE A 143 1.63 11.22 -9.76
C ILE A 143 1.55 12.42 -10.71
N ALA A 144 0.56 13.30 -10.53
CA ALA A 144 0.42 14.50 -11.33
C ALA A 144 1.63 15.45 -11.19
N ARG A 145 2.33 15.41 -10.06
CA ARG A 145 3.54 16.17 -9.79
C ARG A 145 4.84 15.44 -10.19
N GLY A 146 4.76 14.25 -10.80
CA GLY A 146 5.92 13.44 -11.15
C GLY A 146 6.68 12.86 -9.94
N ARG A 147 6.02 12.72 -8.80
CA ARG A 147 6.59 12.23 -7.53
C ARG A 147 5.90 10.99 -7.00
N GLY A 148 5.28 10.20 -7.84
CA GLY A 148 4.55 9.02 -7.40
C GLY A 148 4.91 7.80 -8.23
N HIS A 149 4.06 6.78 -8.21
CA HIS A 149 4.19 5.54 -8.96
C HIS A 149 4.44 5.71 -10.47
N ALA A 150 4.12 6.88 -11.06
CA ALA A 150 4.44 7.17 -12.45
C ALA A 150 5.96 7.16 -12.71
N VAL A 151 6.77 7.60 -11.74
CA VAL A 151 8.23 7.54 -11.81
C VAL A 151 8.72 6.09 -11.77
N VAL A 152 8.04 5.23 -11.00
CA VAL A 152 8.32 3.79 -10.92
C VAL A 152 7.98 3.10 -12.24
N HIS A 153 6.81 3.40 -12.83
CA HIS A 153 6.38 2.82 -14.10
C HIS A 153 7.21 3.27 -15.31
N ALA A 154 7.85 4.44 -15.25
CA ALA A 154 8.75 4.91 -16.31
C ALA A 154 10.04 4.08 -16.44
N HIS A 155 10.37 3.25 -15.43
CA HIS A 155 11.55 2.39 -15.40
C HIS A 155 11.23 0.90 -15.61
N HIS A 156 9.99 0.59 -15.96
CA HIS A 156 9.55 -0.76 -16.37
C HIS A 156 9.61 -0.94 -17.92
#